data_5c31c5f722fd8c181a6cc23d506dd460
#
_entry.id   5c31c5f722fd8c181a6cc23d506dd460
#
_cell.length_a   1.000
_cell.length_b   1.000
_cell.length_c   1.000
_cell.angle_alpha   90.00
_cell.angle_beta   90.00
_cell.angle_gamma   90.00
#
_symmetry.space_group_name_H-M   'P 1'
#
loop_
_entity.id
_entity.type
_entity.pdbx_description
1 polymer ?
#
loop_
_entity_poly.entity_id
_entity_poly.type
_entity_poly.pdbx_seq_one_letter_code
_entity_poly.pdbx_strand_id
1 'polypeptide(L)'
;KFMEALSAISPAAWASIIALLIVVVISCINEDLNVGILSIAFALIVGSIFATEILKEINMDLAAQKLPLLKAYNGKTIMGSFPVDLFMILAGVTFLFGIAQTNGTMEKLTAYAVRVAKGNNALIPVIVYVVTTLLTTIGPGNIAATALLAPVMMAIASRVNMSAFLMTLLVVGAANGAAFSPFAPTGIISNGIIAKMADSLGIAASSLSGLAWKIHFNSMLAQVIVNIGGFLIFG
;
A
#
# COMPACT_ATOMS: atom_id res chain seq x y z
N LYS A 1 -10.59 -29.44 -7.25
CA LYS A 1 -10.04 -28.59 -6.16
C LYS A 1 -10.29 -27.09 -6.37
N PHE A 2 -9.93 -26.47 -7.54
CA PHE A 2 -10.17 -25.04 -7.78
C PHE A 2 -11.68 -24.73 -7.89
N MET A 3 -12.44 -25.51 -8.61
CA MET A 3 -13.91 -25.37 -8.73
C MET A 3 -14.64 -25.64 -7.41
N GLU A 4 -14.16 -26.57 -6.61
CA GLU A 4 -14.68 -26.86 -5.26
C GLU A 4 -14.40 -25.69 -4.31
N ALA A 5 -13.22 -25.08 -4.38
CA ALA A 5 -12.91 -23.87 -3.61
C ALA A 5 -13.78 -22.67 -4.01
N LEU A 6 -14.07 -22.50 -5.30
CA LEU A 6 -14.99 -21.46 -5.79
C LEU A 6 -16.45 -21.67 -5.33
N SER A 7 -16.92 -22.92 -5.29
CA SER A 7 -18.27 -23.25 -4.82
C SER A 7 -18.43 -23.12 -3.30
N ALA A 8 -17.33 -23.07 -2.56
CA ALA A 8 -17.32 -22.86 -1.10
C ALA A 8 -17.42 -21.37 -0.70
N ILE A 9 -17.31 -20.45 -1.66
CA ILE A 9 -17.43 -19.01 -1.40
C ILE A 9 -18.89 -18.65 -1.22
N SER A 10 -19.24 -17.99 -0.12
CA SER A 10 -20.60 -17.57 0.16
C SER A 10 -21.13 -16.51 -0.83
N PRO A 11 -22.43 -16.42 -1.07
CA PRO A 11 -23.04 -15.37 -1.88
C PRO A 11 -22.68 -13.95 -1.41
N ALA A 12 -22.57 -13.73 -0.11
CA ALA A 12 -22.13 -12.46 0.46
C ALA A 12 -20.69 -12.12 0.07
N ALA A 13 -19.79 -13.10 0.08
CA ALA A 13 -18.40 -12.93 -0.33
C ALA A 13 -18.31 -12.65 -1.85
N TRP A 14 -19.08 -13.35 -2.68
CA TRP A 14 -19.16 -13.03 -4.12
C TRP A 14 -19.69 -11.62 -4.38
N ALA A 15 -20.74 -11.20 -3.67
CA ALA A 15 -21.27 -9.85 -3.79
C ALA A 15 -20.23 -8.79 -3.39
N SER A 16 -19.44 -9.05 -2.37
CA SER A 16 -18.34 -8.16 -1.94
C SER A 16 -17.24 -8.04 -2.98
N ILE A 17 -16.83 -9.16 -3.61
CA ILE A 17 -15.84 -9.17 -4.68
C ILE A 17 -16.38 -8.39 -5.90
N ILE A 18 -17.61 -8.63 -6.30
CA ILE A 18 -18.25 -7.92 -7.41
C ILE A 18 -18.33 -6.41 -7.11
N ALA A 19 -18.77 -6.05 -5.91
CA ALA A 19 -18.83 -4.65 -5.48
C ALA A 19 -17.45 -3.97 -5.54
N LEU A 20 -16.40 -4.65 -5.09
CA LEU A 20 -15.02 -4.16 -5.19
C LEU A 20 -14.61 -3.94 -6.65
N LEU A 21 -14.88 -4.90 -7.54
CA LEU A 21 -14.57 -4.77 -8.97
C LEU A 21 -15.33 -3.61 -9.61
N ILE A 22 -16.62 -3.43 -9.28
CA ILE A 22 -17.42 -2.30 -9.75
C ILE A 22 -16.80 -0.97 -9.30
N VAL A 23 -16.41 -0.85 -8.03
CA VAL A 23 -15.77 0.35 -7.51
C VAL A 23 -14.48 0.66 -8.25
N VAL A 24 -13.63 -0.34 -8.49
CA VAL A 24 -12.38 -0.19 -9.24
C VAL A 24 -12.66 0.27 -10.68
N VAL A 25 -13.60 -0.36 -11.37
CA VAL A 25 -13.95 0.01 -12.75
C VAL A 25 -14.50 1.43 -12.83
N ILE A 26 -15.41 1.81 -11.92
CA ILE A 26 -15.98 3.17 -11.87
C ILE A 26 -14.86 4.19 -11.61
N SER A 27 -13.93 3.88 -10.71
CA SER A 27 -12.77 4.73 -10.41
C SER A 27 -11.84 4.92 -11.61
N CYS A 28 -11.68 3.90 -12.45
CA CYS A 28 -10.88 4.02 -13.67
C CYS A 28 -11.56 4.87 -14.76
N ILE A 29 -12.90 4.94 -14.74
CA ILE A 29 -13.67 5.71 -15.74
C ILE A 29 -13.82 7.17 -15.33
N ASN A 30 -13.94 7.44 -14.03
CA ASN A 30 -14.19 8.76 -13.49
C ASN A 30 -13.24 9.08 -12.34
N GLU A 31 -12.21 9.87 -12.67
CA GLU A 31 -11.15 10.29 -11.73
C GLU A 31 -11.65 11.24 -10.63
N ASP A 32 -12.79 11.92 -10.84
CA ASP A 32 -13.36 12.87 -9.88
C ASP A 32 -14.13 12.17 -8.74
N LEU A 33 -14.44 10.88 -8.88
CA LEU A 33 -15.17 10.13 -7.86
C LEU A 33 -14.26 9.73 -6.70
N ASN A 34 -14.69 10.06 -5.48
CA ASN A 34 -14.01 9.60 -4.28
C ASN A 34 -14.27 8.11 -4.05
N VAL A 35 -13.28 7.29 -4.41
CA VAL A 35 -13.31 5.83 -4.31
C VAL A 35 -13.61 5.35 -2.89
N GLY A 36 -13.10 6.06 -1.88
CA GLY A 36 -13.33 5.71 -0.48
C GLY A 36 -14.80 5.83 -0.08
N ILE A 37 -15.45 6.93 -0.44
CA ILE A 37 -16.89 7.14 -0.16
C ILE A 37 -17.72 6.12 -0.92
N LEU A 38 -17.40 5.86 -2.18
CA LEU A 38 -18.08 4.85 -3.00
C LEU A 38 -17.94 3.45 -2.39
N SER A 39 -16.75 3.08 -1.93
CA SER A 39 -16.50 1.80 -1.26
C SER A 39 -17.32 1.63 0.02
N ILE A 40 -17.43 2.68 0.84
CA ILE A 40 -18.23 2.67 2.06
C ILE A 40 -19.72 2.48 1.70
N ALA A 41 -20.23 3.16 0.68
CA ALA A 41 -21.60 3.01 0.22
C ALA A 41 -21.89 1.56 -0.23
N PHE A 42 -21.01 0.97 -1.05
CA PHE A 42 -21.16 -0.43 -1.47
C PHE A 42 -21.06 -1.40 -0.29
N ALA A 43 -20.16 -1.16 0.67
CA ALA A 43 -20.06 -2.00 1.87
C ALA A 43 -21.36 -1.98 2.70
N LEU A 44 -21.99 -0.81 2.85
CA LEU A 44 -23.29 -0.68 3.54
C LEU A 44 -24.41 -1.38 2.76
N ILE A 45 -24.45 -1.26 1.43
CA ILE A 45 -25.45 -1.92 0.58
C ILE A 45 -25.31 -3.43 0.69
N VAL A 46 -24.13 -3.97 0.41
CA VAL A 46 -23.87 -5.42 0.46
C VAL A 46 -24.11 -5.97 1.87
N GLY A 47 -23.56 -5.30 2.89
CA GLY A 47 -23.73 -5.69 4.27
C GLY A 47 -25.19 -5.66 4.74
N SER A 48 -26.03 -4.76 4.21
CA SER A 48 -27.44 -4.70 4.54
C SER A 48 -28.24 -5.79 3.83
N ILE A 49 -27.95 -6.07 2.56
CA ILE A 49 -28.65 -7.11 1.77
C ILE A 49 -28.34 -8.50 2.34
N PHE A 50 -27.09 -8.78 2.66
CA PHE A 50 -26.63 -10.09 3.14
C PHE A 50 -26.50 -10.18 4.67
N ALA A 51 -27.12 -9.25 5.42
CA ALA A 51 -26.98 -9.13 6.87
C ALA A 51 -27.20 -10.44 7.63
N THR A 52 -28.21 -11.21 7.25
CA THR A 52 -28.59 -12.48 7.93
C THR A 52 -27.56 -13.58 7.68
N GLU A 53 -27.05 -13.66 6.46
CA GLU A 53 -26.05 -14.64 6.03
C GLU A 53 -24.70 -14.36 6.70
N ILE A 54 -24.25 -13.11 6.63
CA ILE A 54 -23.00 -12.64 7.27
C ILE A 54 -23.08 -12.86 8.79
N LEU A 55 -24.21 -12.56 9.43
CA LEU A 55 -24.39 -12.78 10.86
C LEU A 55 -24.26 -14.26 11.23
N LYS A 56 -24.79 -15.16 10.40
CA LYS A 56 -24.68 -16.60 10.60
C LYS A 56 -23.23 -17.07 10.50
N GLU A 57 -22.50 -16.64 9.48
CA GLU A 57 -21.10 -16.98 9.28
C GLU A 57 -20.22 -16.49 10.45
N ILE A 58 -20.33 -15.21 10.83
CA ILE A 58 -19.59 -14.64 11.95
C ILE A 58 -19.92 -15.39 13.25
N ASN A 59 -21.17 -15.71 13.50
CA ASN A 59 -21.55 -16.42 14.72
C ASN A 59 -21.06 -17.88 14.74
N MET A 60 -20.92 -18.52 13.59
CA MET A 60 -20.26 -19.83 13.52
C MET A 60 -18.78 -19.73 13.93
N ASP A 61 -18.06 -18.73 13.46
CA ASP A 61 -16.66 -18.50 13.82
C ASP A 61 -16.49 -18.12 15.29
N LEU A 62 -17.35 -17.24 15.81
CA LEU A 62 -17.35 -16.85 17.23
C LEU A 62 -17.67 -18.03 18.14
N ALA A 63 -18.62 -18.90 17.76
CA ALA A 63 -18.93 -20.11 18.51
C ALA A 63 -17.76 -21.07 18.55
N ALA A 64 -17.04 -21.25 17.43
CA ALA A 64 -15.83 -22.07 17.38
C ALA A 64 -14.72 -21.56 18.32
N GLN A 65 -14.63 -20.24 18.49
CA GLN A 65 -13.69 -19.56 19.38
C GLN A 65 -14.21 -19.39 20.83
N LYS A 66 -15.42 -19.87 21.12
CA LYS A 66 -16.11 -19.72 22.43
C LYS A 66 -16.29 -18.26 22.84
N LEU A 67 -16.46 -17.37 21.86
CA LEU A 67 -16.72 -15.95 22.06
C LEU A 67 -18.22 -15.64 22.07
N PRO A 68 -18.65 -14.51 22.66
CA PRO A 68 -20.05 -14.13 22.69
C PRO A 68 -20.58 -13.86 21.29
N LEU A 69 -21.76 -14.41 20.98
CA LEU A 69 -22.40 -14.29 19.67
C LEU A 69 -22.97 -12.89 19.44
N LEU A 70 -22.93 -12.44 18.20
CA LEU A 70 -23.56 -11.19 17.78
C LEU A 70 -25.08 -11.38 17.68
N LYS A 71 -25.85 -10.40 18.20
CA LYS A 71 -27.32 -10.41 18.15
C LYS A 71 -27.88 -9.93 16.81
N ALA A 72 -27.18 -9.05 16.12
CA ALA A 72 -27.58 -8.49 14.84
C ALA A 72 -26.39 -8.00 14.04
N TYR A 73 -26.47 -8.11 12.72
CA TYR A 73 -25.56 -7.49 11.77
C TYR A 73 -26.30 -6.33 11.09
N ASN A 74 -25.92 -5.12 11.41
CA ASN A 74 -26.56 -3.90 10.94
C ASN A 74 -25.53 -2.83 10.61
N GLY A 75 -25.96 -1.66 10.19
CA GLY A 75 -25.07 -0.55 9.83
C GLY A 75 -24.03 -0.21 10.90
N LYS A 76 -24.37 -0.31 12.19
CA LYS A 76 -23.42 -0.09 13.29
C LYS A 76 -22.34 -1.17 13.34
N THR A 77 -22.71 -2.42 13.08
CA THR A 77 -21.76 -3.54 13.03
C THR A 77 -20.83 -3.40 11.82
N ILE A 78 -21.40 -3.02 10.66
CA ILE A 78 -20.63 -2.76 9.43
C ILE A 78 -19.61 -1.65 9.67
N MET A 79 -20.05 -0.53 10.24
CA MET A 79 -19.16 0.59 10.56
C MET A 79 -18.12 0.23 11.62
N GLY A 80 -18.46 -0.61 12.59
CA GLY A 80 -17.53 -1.12 13.62
C GLY A 80 -16.43 -2.03 13.05
N SER A 81 -16.65 -2.60 11.87
CA SER A 81 -15.63 -3.38 11.15
C SER A 81 -14.63 -2.51 10.38
N PHE A 82 -14.86 -1.20 10.30
CA PHE A 82 -13.93 -0.27 9.67
C PHE A 82 -12.63 -0.20 10.47
N PRO A 83 -11.47 -0.36 9.85
CA PRO A 83 -10.17 -0.38 10.53
C PRO A 83 -9.75 1.04 10.95
N VAL A 84 -10.38 1.59 11.98
CA VAL A 84 -10.19 2.98 12.43
C VAL A 84 -8.72 3.26 12.74
N ASP A 85 -8.02 2.34 13.39
CA ASP A 85 -6.60 2.51 13.75
C ASP A 85 -5.73 2.69 12.52
N LEU A 86 -5.91 1.83 11.50
CA LEU A 86 -5.20 1.95 10.22
C LEU A 86 -5.54 3.26 9.52
N PHE A 87 -6.82 3.63 9.50
CA PHE A 87 -7.26 4.89 8.91
C PHE A 87 -6.61 6.09 9.59
N MET A 88 -6.58 6.14 10.92
CA MET A 88 -5.99 7.25 11.67
C MET A 88 -4.48 7.36 11.44
N ILE A 89 -3.76 6.23 11.39
CA ILE A 89 -2.33 6.23 11.08
C ILE A 89 -2.09 6.75 9.66
N LEU A 90 -2.82 6.25 8.67
CA LEU A 90 -2.67 6.67 7.28
C LEU A 90 -3.04 8.14 7.07
N ALA A 91 -4.14 8.59 7.67
CA ALA A 91 -4.56 9.99 7.62
C ALA A 91 -3.50 10.91 8.26
N GLY A 92 -2.97 10.54 9.43
CA GLY A 92 -1.93 11.30 10.12
C GLY A 92 -0.63 11.40 9.31
N VAL A 93 -0.18 10.27 8.76
CA VAL A 93 1.04 10.23 7.91
C VAL A 93 0.82 11.05 6.63
N THR A 94 -0.31 10.88 5.95
CA THR A 94 -0.63 11.64 4.73
C THR A 94 -0.70 13.14 5.01
N PHE A 95 -1.32 13.54 6.11
CA PHE A 95 -1.41 14.94 6.53
C PHE A 95 -0.03 15.54 6.84
N LEU A 96 0.80 14.83 7.59
CA LEU A 96 2.16 15.25 7.92
C LEU A 96 2.99 15.51 6.66
N PHE A 97 2.99 14.55 5.72
CA PHE A 97 3.76 14.67 4.48
C PHE A 97 3.12 15.66 3.49
N GLY A 98 1.80 15.83 3.51
CA GLY A 98 1.11 16.89 2.77
C GLY A 98 1.57 18.28 3.21
N ILE A 99 1.70 18.52 4.52
CA ILE A 99 2.26 19.77 5.05
C ILE A 99 3.73 19.93 4.62
N ALA A 100 4.54 18.86 4.74
CA ALA A 100 5.95 18.89 4.36
C ALA A 100 6.14 19.16 2.85
N GLN A 101 5.22 18.74 2.01
CA GLN A 101 5.21 19.02 0.59
C GLN A 101 4.82 20.48 0.31
N THR A 102 3.74 20.97 0.92
CA THR A 102 3.26 22.36 0.69
C THR A 102 4.21 23.43 1.21
N ASN A 103 4.97 23.14 2.26
CA ASN A 103 5.98 24.08 2.81
C ASN A 103 7.37 24.00 2.15
N GLY A 104 7.52 23.18 1.10
CA GLY A 104 8.78 23.05 0.34
C GLY A 104 9.87 22.24 1.06
N THR A 105 9.57 21.56 2.14
CA THR A 105 10.56 20.71 2.85
C THR A 105 11.03 19.55 1.99
N MET A 106 10.12 18.93 1.24
CA MET A 106 10.43 17.79 0.37
C MET A 106 11.30 18.21 -0.81
N GLU A 107 11.05 19.37 -1.41
CA GLU A 107 11.86 19.94 -2.49
C GLU A 107 13.29 20.25 -2.01
N LYS A 108 13.42 20.78 -0.79
CA LYS A 108 14.74 21.03 -0.19
C LYS A 108 15.52 19.74 0.05
N LEU A 109 14.86 18.71 0.61
CA LEU A 109 15.47 17.39 0.81
C LEU A 109 15.97 16.80 -0.52
N THR A 110 15.14 16.86 -1.56
CA THR A 110 15.49 16.39 -2.91
C THR A 110 16.66 17.19 -3.50
N ALA A 111 16.63 18.51 -3.38
CA ALA A 111 17.73 19.37 -3.86
C ALA A 111 19.06 19.11 -3.14
N TYR A 112 19.03 18.85 -1.84
CA TYR A 112 20.23 18.45 -1.09
C TYR A 112 20.78 17.12 -1.58
N ALA A 113 19.91 16.14 -1.79
CA ALA A 113 20.30 14.82 -2.27
C ALA A 113 20.99 14.89 -3.64
N VAL A 114 20.45 15.66 -4.57
CA VAL A 114 21.02 15.85 -5.92
C VAL A 114 22.39 16.57 -5.85
N ARG A 115 22.58 17.51 -4.94
CA ARG A 115 23.87 18.20 -4.76
C ARG A 115 25.00 17.26 -4.36
N VAL A 116 24.69 16.12 -3.72
CA VAL A 116 25.67 15.09 -3.34
C VAL A 116 26.34 14.47 -4.58
N ALA A 117 25.68 14.47 -5.76
CA ALA A 117 26.24 13.97 -7.01
C ALA A 117 27.48 14.76 -7.48
N LYS A 118 27.66 16.01 -7.03
CA LYS A 118 28.82 16.88 -7.36
C LYS A 118 29.17 16.90 -8.85
N GLY A 119 28.21 16.74 -9.74
CA GLY A 119 28.43 16.72 -11.19
C GLY A 119 28.97 15.40 -11.77
N ASN A 120 29.11 14.34 -10.98
CA ASN A 120 29.47 13.02 -11.49
C ASN A 120 28.21 12.28 -11.99
N ASN A 121 28.03 12.25 -13.32
CA ASN A 121 26.87 11.65 -13.95
C ASN A 121 26.73 10.13 -13.65
N ALA A 122 27.86 9.42 -13.44
CA ALA A 122 27.84 8.00 -13.11
C ALA A 122 27.25 7.71 -11.71
N LEU A 123 27.27 8.70 -10.80
CA LEU A 123 26.69 8.56 -9.46
C LEU A 123 25.18 8.88 -9.42
N ILE A 124 24.64 9.52 -10.44
CA ILE A 124 23.24 9.95 -10.46
C ILE A 124 22.27 8.77 -10.28
N PRO A 125 22.39 7.64 -11.00
CA PRO A 125 21.52 6.48 -10.79
C PRO A 125 21.51 5.97 -9.36
N VAL A 126 22.69 5.88 -8.74
CA VAL A 126 22.84 5.42 -7.36
C VAL A 126 22.19 6.40 -6.38
N ILE A 127 22.43 7.69 -6.57
CA ILE A 127 21.87 8.73 -5.70
C ILE A 127 20.36 8.78 -5.81
N VAL A 128 19.80 8.72 -7.04
CA VAL A 128 18.37 8.68 -7.29
C VAL A 128 17.75 7.49 -6.57
N TYR A 129 18.36 6.31 -6.72
CA TYR A 129 17.88 5.08 -6.08
C TYR A 129 17.89 5.21 -4.55
N VAL A 130 19.02 5.63 -3.97
CA VAL A 130 19.19 5.77 -2.51
C VAL A 130 18.24 6.81 -1.94
N VAL A 131 18.13 7.98 -2.57
CA VAL A 131 17.26 9.07 -2.10
C VAL A 131 15.79 8.65 -2.14
N THR A 132 15.36 8.03 -3.23
CA THR A 132 13.99 7.55 -3.37
C THR A 132 13.69 6.46 -2.34
N THR A 133 14.62 5.52 -2.14
CA THR A 133 14.51 4.47 -1.12
C THR A 133 14.38 5.07 0.27
N LEU A 134 15.26 5.99 0.65
CA LEU A 134 15.23 6.63 1.97
C LEU A 134 13.94 7.40 2.20
N LEU A 135 13.53 8.22 1.23
CA LEU A 135 12.32 9.01 1.33
C LEU A 135 11.09 8.11 1.50
N THR A 136 10.97 7.06 0.69
CA THR A 136 9.86 6.12 0.78
C THR A 136 9.86 5.34 2.09
N THR A 137 11.04 4.92 2.58
CA THR A 137 11.19 4.16 3.83
C THR A 137 10.74 4.96 5.05
N ILE A 138 11.00 6.29 5.06
CA ILE A 138 10.73 7.17 6.21
C ILE A 138 9.23 7.43 6.41
N GLY A 139 8.41 7.39 5.34
CA GLY A 139 7.00 7.50 5.59
C GLY A 139 6.01 7.95 4.51
N PRO A 140 6.34 8.76 3.48
CA PRO A 140 5.32 9.23 2.53
C PRO A 140 4.72 8.10 1.67
N GLY A 141 5.39 6.93 1.63
CA GLY A 141 5.00 5.82 0.78
C GLY A 141 5.46 5.99 -0.67
N ASN A 142 5.29 4.93 -1.46
CA ASN A 142 5.78 4.87 -2.83
C ASN A 142 5.07 5.86 -3.77
N ILE A 143 3.76 6.05 -3.63
CA ILE A 143 2.97 6.95 -4.49
C ILE A 143 3.43 8.39 -4.32
N ALA A 144 3.46 8.89 -3.08
CA ALA A 144 3.84 10.27 -2.80
C ALA A 144 5.33 10.52 -3.08
N ALA A 145 6.22 9.58 -2.74
CA ALA A 145 7.64 9.68 -3.05
C ALA A 145 7.88 9.73 -4.57
N THR A 146 7.20 8.88 -5.34
CA THR A 146 7.30 8.89 -6.81
C THR A 146 6.76 10.18 -7.39
N ALA A 147 5.58 10.64 -6.98
CA ALA A 147 4.98 11.87 -7.48
C ALA A 147 5.87 13.10 -7.23
N LEU A 148 6.55 13.14 -6.08
CA LEU A 148 7.47 14.21 -5.73
C LEU A 148 8.78 14.15 -6.52
N LEU A 149 9.39 12.96 -6.58
CA LEU A 149 10.75 12.81 -7.12
C LEU A 149 10.77 12.67 -8.64
N ALA A 150 9.77 12.03 -9.26
CA ALA A 150 9.79 11.75 -10.69
C ALA A 150 9.96 13.00 -11.56
N PRO A 151 9.23 14.12 -11.37
CA PRO A 151 9.42 15.31 -12.18
C PRO A 151 10.84 15.88 -12.10
N VAL A 152 11.40 15.93 -10.87
CA VAL A 152 12.75 16.45 -10.63
C VAL A 152 13.81 15.54 -11.26
N MET A 153 13.67 14.22 -11.06
CA MET A 153 14.62 13.24 -11.58
C MET A 153 14.56 13.12 -13.11
N MET A 154 13.38 13.28 -13.71
CA MET A 154 13.25 13.37 -15.17
C MET A 154 13.92 14.62 -15.74
N ALA A 155 13.81 15.77 -15.07
CA ALA A 155 14.52 16.97 -15.46
C ALA A 155 16.06 16.79 -15.37
N ILE A 156 16.55 16.04 -14.38
CA ILE A 156 17.97 15.68 -14.26
C ILE A 156 18.39 14.74 -15.38
N ALA A 157 17.59 13.68 -15.65
CA ALA A 157 17.85 12.72 -16.73
C ALA A 157 18.08 13.42 -18.06
N SER A 158 17.19 14.38 -18.39
CA SER A 158 17.31 15.21 -19.62
C SER A 158 18.64 16.00 -19.67
N ARG A 159 19.09 16.56 -18.54
CA ARG A 159 20.33 17.36 -18.48
C ARG A 159 21.59 16.54 -18.61
N VAL A 160 21.57 15.29 -18.14
CA VAL A 160 22.74 14.39 -18.15
C VAL A 160 22.67 13.38 -19.29
N ASN A 161 21.70 13.53 -20.19
CA ASN A 161 21.49 12.66 -21.36
C ASN A 161 21.26 11.19 -20.99
N MET A 162 20.58 10.94 -19.84
CA MET A 162 20.22 9.62 -19.38
C MET A 162 18.85 9.22 -19.95
N SER A 163 18.68 7.93 -20.23
CA SER A 163 17.40 7.39 -20.68
C SER A 163 16.26 7.71 -19.69
N ALA A 164 15.17 8.30 -20.18
CA ALA A 164 13.98 8.56 -19.38
C ALA A 164 13.38 7.28 -18.80
N PHE A 165 13.45 6.18 -19.57
CA PHE A 165 13.01 4.87 -19.10
C PHE A 165 13.84 4.36 -17.92
N LEU A 166 15.17 4.46 -18.01
CA LEU A 166 16.05 4.09 -16.90
C LEU A 166 15.77 4.92 -15.66
N MET A 167 15.61 6.24 -15.81
CA MET A 167 15.31 7.12 -14.68
C MET A 167 13.96 6.75 -14.03
N THR A 168 12.94 6.46 -14.83
CA THR A 168 11.63 5.98 -14.33
C THR A 168 11.78 4.67 -13.58
N LEU A 169 12.54 3.72 -14.13
CA LEU A 169 12.80 2.43 -13.51
C LEU A 169 13.47 2.60 -12.14
N LEU A 170 14.48 3.47 -12.05
CA LEU A 170 15.21 3.76 -10.81
C LEU A 170 14.29 4.37 -9.75
N VAL A 171 13.49 5.37 -10.11
CA VAL A 171 12.59 6.05 -9.16
C VAL A 171 11.47 5.12 -8.71
N VAL A 172 10.76 4.51 -9.65
CA VAL A 172 9.61 3.64 -9.34
C VAL A 172 10.07 2.36 -8.64
N GLY A 173 11.16 1.75 -9.11
CA GLY A 173 11.73 0.55 -8.49
C GLY A 173 12.20 0.80 -7.06
N ALA A 174 12.91 1.90 -6.82
CA ALA A 174 13.34 2.28 -5.47
C ALA A 174 12.14 2.55 -4.54
N ALA A 175 11.14 3.28 -5.03
CA ALA A 175 9.91 3.57 -4.27
C ALA A 175 9.15 2.28 -3.93
N ASN A 176 8.95 1.39 -4.90
CA ASN A 176 8.25 0.12 -4.67
C ASN A 176 9.04 -0.83 -3.76
N GLY A 177 10.35 -0.90 -3.89
CA GLY A 177 11.20 -1.68 -2.99
C GLY A 177 11.08 -1.25 -1.53
N ALA A 178 11.04 0.04 -1.30
CA ALA A 178 10.94 0.63 0.03
C ALA A 178 9.50 0.72 0.59
N ALA A 179 8.48 0.50 -0.25
CA ALA A 179 7.07 0.68 0.11
C ALA A 179 6.62 -0.15 1.33
N PHE A 180 7.20 -1.34 1.51
CA PHE A 180 6.89 -2.24 2.62
C PHE A 180 7.65 -1.93 3.91
N SER A 181 8.27 -0.75 4.01
CA SER A 181 8.83 -0.28 5.28
C SER A 181 7.77 -0.31 6.38
N PRO A 182 8.12 -0.73 7.60
CA PRO A 182 7.20 -0.67 8.75
C PRO A 182 6.67 0.73 9.07
N PHE A 183 7.30 1.77 8.55
CA PHE A 183 6.92 3.17 8.74
C PHE A 183 6.12 3.74 7.55
N ALA A 184 6.11 3.06 6.41
CA ALA A 184 5.38 3.50 5.21
C ALA A 184 3.94 2.95 5.22
N PRO A 185 2.97 3.66 4.60
CA PRO A 185 1.56 3.26 4.58
C PRO A 185 1.34 1.82 4.09
N THR A 186 1.97 1.42 3.00
CA THR A 186 1.85 0.06 2.44
C THR A 186 2.36 -1.01 3.42
N GLY A 187 3.48 -0.75 4.09
CA GLY A 187 4.03 -1.65 5.10
C GLY A 187 3.13 -1.75 6.33
N ILE A 188 2.58 -0.63 6.80
CA ILE A 188 1.64 -0.59 7.94
C ILE A 188 0.39 -1.42 7.62
N ILE A 189 -0.21 -1.21 6.44
CA ILE A 189 -1.39 -1.98 5.99
C ILE A 189 -1.06 -3.46 5.90
N SER A 190 0.03 -3.81 5.21
CA SER A 190 0.47 -5.20 5.02
C SER A 190 0.66 -5.92 6.36
N ASN A 191 1.38 -5.30 7.29
CA ASN A 191 1.64 -5.86 8.62
C ASN A 191 0.35 -6.00 9.44
N GLY A 192 -0.56 -5.03 9.35
CA GLY A 192 -1.87 -5.10 10.00
C GLY A 192 -2.74 -6.25 9.48
N ILE A 193 -2.75 -6.48 8.17
CA ILE A 193 -3.47 -7.60 7.56
C ILE A 193 -2.84 -8.94 7.99
N ILE A 194 -1.51 -9.05 7.94
CA ILE A 194 -0.80 -10.25 8.36
C ILE A 194 -1.08 -10.59 9.82
N ALA A 195 -1.07 -9.59 10.71
CA ALA A 195 -1.39 -9.80 12.11
C ALA A 195 -2.82 -10.34 12.32
N LYS A 196 -3.81 -9.77 11.63
CA LYS A 196 -5.19 -10.26 11.68
C LYS A 196 -5.35 -11.68 11.13
N MET A 197 -4.67 -11.98 10.01
CA MET A 197 -4.68 -13.33 9.43
C MET A 197 -4.02 -14.35 10.37
N ALA A 198 -2.91 -13.99 10.99
CA ALA A 198 -2.21 -14.86 11.91
C ALA A 198 -3.07 -15.19 13.15
N ASP A 199 -3.79 -14.19 13.68
CA ASP A 199 -4.73 -14.36 14.77
C ASP A 199 -5.86 -15.31 14.40
N SER A 200 -6.46 -15.14 13.21
CA SER A 200 -7.51 -16.03 12.71
C SER A 200 -7.04 -17.47 12.45
N LEU A 201 -5.75 -17.66 12.15
CA LEU A 201 -5.15 -18.97 11.91
C LEU A 201 -4.52 -19.59 13.18
N GLY A 202 -4.63 -18.93 14.34
CA GLY A 202 -4.04 -19.37 15.60
C GLY A 202 -2.50 -19.36 15.61
N ILE A 203 -1.88 -18.52 14.74
CA ILE A 203 -0.43 -18.37 14.69
C ILE A 203 0.02 -17.45 15.82
N ALA A 204 0.95 -17.91 16.65
CA ALA A 204 1.44 -17.11 17.77
C ALA A 204 2.09 -15.80 17.30
N ALA A 205 1.79 -14.69 17.96
CA ALA A 205 2.37 -13.36 17.67
C ALA A 205 3.90 -13.36 17.70
N SER A 206 4.53 -14.21 18.51
CA SER A 206 5.98 -14.40 18.54
C SER A 206 6.56 -14.85 17.20
N SER A 207 5.81 -15.62 16.40
CA SER A 207 6.23 -16.09 15.07
C SER A 207 6.27 -14.98 14.04
N LEU A 208 5.58 -13.85 14.30
CA LEU A 208 5.59 -12.66 13.45
C LEU A 208 6.74 -11.70 13.76
N SER A 209 7.53 -12.00 14.81
CA SER A 209 8.65 -11.15 15.20
C SER A 209 9.65 -10.99 14.06
N GLY A 210 9.94 -9.73 13.70
CA GLY A 210 10.85 -9.38 12.61
C GLY A 210 10.31 -9.62 11.19
N LEU A 211 9.08 -10.12 11.01
CA LEU A 211 8.52 -10.39 9.69
C LEU A 211 8.38 -9.12 8.84
N ALA A 212 7.97 -8.00 9.45
CA ALA A 212 7.87 -6.71 8.79
C ALA A 212 9.18 -6.27 8.12
N TRP A 213 10.30 -6.42 8.84
CA TRP A 213 11.62 -6.13 8.31
C TRP A 213 12.06 -7.13 7.23
N LYS A 214 11.73 -8.41 7.38
CA LYS A 214 12.01 -9.42 6.35
C LYS A 214 11.29 -9.10 5.05
N ILE A 215 10.01 -8.72 5.11
CA ILE A 215 9.23 -8.32 3.94
C ILE A 215 9.85 -7.09 3.29
N HIS A 216 10.19 -6.07 4.08
CA HIS A 216 10.83 -4.86 3.59
C HIS A 216 12.15 -5.14 2.86
N PHE A 217 13.07 -5.87 3.50
CA PHE A 217 14.36 -6.19 2.90
C PHE A 217 14.25 -7.09 1.67
N ASN A 218 13.35 -8.06 1.67
CA ASN A 218 13.10 -8.89 0.50
C ASN A 218 12.55 -8.10 -0.68
N SER A 219 11.62 -7.17 -0.43
CA SER A 219 11.09 -6.26 -1.44
C SER A 219 12.20 -5.36 -2.01
N MET A 220 13.03 -4.78 -1.14
CA MET A 220 14.18 -3.99 -1.56
C MET A 220 15.16 -4.81 -2.41
N LEU A 221 15.51 -6.01 -1.98
CA LEU A 221 16.43 -6.90 -2.72
C LEU A 221 15.90 -7.22 -4.11
N ALA A 222 14.61 -7.57 -4.21
CA ALA A 222 13.97 -7.84 -5.50
C ALA A 222 14.06 -6.63 -6.44
N GLN A 223 13.77 -5.43 -5.95
CA GLN A 223 13.85 -4.21 -6.75
C GLN A 223 15.28 -3.78 -7.08
N VAL A 224 16.25 -4.02 -6.20
CA VAL A 224 17.67 -3.82 -6.52
C VAL A 224 18.08 -4.68 -7.71
N ILE A 225 17.71 -5.96 -7.73
CA ILE A 225 18.01 -6.87 -8.85
C ILE A 225 17.40 -6.35 -10.15
N VAL A 226 16.12 -5.95 -10.12
CA VAL A 226 15.42 -5.38 -11.29
C VAL A 226 16.11 -4.10 -11.78
N ASN A 227 16.47 -3.21 -10.86
CA ASN A 227 17.11 -1.93 -11.20
C ASN A 227 18.55 -2.10 -11.75
N ILE A 228 19.31 -3.05 -11.19
CA ILE A 228 20.63 -3.40 -11.75
C ILE A 228 20.46 -3.97 -13.15
N GLY A 229 19.51 -4.90 -13.36
CA GLY A 229 19.22 -5.44 -14.69
C GLY A 229 18.82 -4.34 -15.67
N GLY A 230 17.95 -3.43 -15.27
CA GLY A 230 17.57 -2.28 -16.09
C GLY A 230 18.73 -1.33 -16.39
N PHE A 231 19.61 -1.09 -15.42
CA PHE A 231 20.81 -0.28 -15.64
C PHE A 231 21.78 -0.94 -16.64
N LEU A 232 21.94 -2.26 -16.57
CA LEU A 232 22.82 -2.98 -17.50
C LEU A 232 22.29 -3.02 -18.94
N ILE A 233 20.96 -2.91 -19.13
CA ILE A 233 20.32 -2.96 -20.46
C ILE A 233 20.17 -1.55 -21.06
N PHE A 234 19.86 -0.54 -20.25
CA PHE A 234 19.45 0.80 -20.70
C PHE A 234 20.36 1.93 -20.20
N GLY A 235 21.43 1.60 -19.44
CA GLY A 235 22.38 2.54 -18.85
C GLY A 235 23.62 2.85 -19.67
#